data_048e4f9aabbd9b538fb5f2bb19c2adce
#
_entry.id   048e4f9aabbd9b538fb5f2bb19c2adce
#
_cell.length_a   1.000
_cell.length_b   1.000
_cell.length_c   1.000
_cell.angle_alpha   90.00
_cell.angle_beta   90.00
_cell.angle_gamma   90.00
#
_symmetry.space_group_name_H-M   'P 1'
#
loop_
_entity.id
_entity.type
_entity.pdbx_description
1 polymer ?
#
loop_
_entity_poly.entity_id
_entity_poly.type
_entity_poly.pdbx_seq_one_letter_code
_entity_poly.pdbx_strand_id
1 'polypeptide(L)'
;MHTSPAFRPLPSLAGARAESVPGVKLQKLRRAALDAREAFVKEGPVAAIATCDLITFPYPAQFAFSGAALSPAPYVMMTNRMQVVQFVDREGERRTLLFNPSDYEKGYAAPFYRALRERYGTFVTDKVMSTRHGSVQSHLASLGLTPADVDYLAFDHLHLQDLRGWLGGDGLPAYFPRARLLVQRAEWELVKNLHPMQTVWFVPGGAEVPQERVVLLEGDVWLGQGAALLSTPGHTQGNMSLAVATSREVFVVSENGVATESYTPLLSAIPGVRRFAEHLGWEVVLNGNTREDSLDQYTSMVVEKMFAGMSTVEGAFVNFHPSSQLTSHLMAPALAPTIVLPAPNFGDVRPAARRAA
;
A
#
# COMPACT_ATOMS: atom_id res chain seq x y z
N MET A 1 23.16 9.37 -6.47
CA MET A 1 21.92 8.57 -6.38
C MET A 1 22.26 7.15 -6.73
N HIS A 2 22.22 6.25 -5.77
CA HIS A 2 22.53 4.85 -6.04
C HIS A 2 21.23 4.11 -6.35
N THR A 3 20.96 3.88 -7.63
CA THR A 3 20.05 2.78 -8.01
C THR A 3 20.66 1.50 -7.46
N SER A 4 19.93 0.77 -6.64
CA SER A 4 20.48 -0.49 -6.11
C SER A 4 20.58 -1.48 -7.27
N PRO A 5 21.76 -2.04 -7.58
CA PRO A 5 21.91 -3.06 -8.63
C PRO A 5 21.21 -4.38 -8.30
N ALA A 6 20.63 -4.51 -7.10
CA ALA A 6 20.04 -5.75 -6.60
C ALA A 6 18.66 -6.07 -7.17
N PHE A 7 17.92 -5.08 -7.71
CA PHE A 7 16.55 -5.30 -8.17
C PHE A 7 16.46 -5.38 -9.70
N ARG A 8 15.66 -6.32 -10.19
CA ARG A 8 15.46 -6.53 -11.62
C ARG A 8 14.21 -5.78 -12.08
N PRO A 9 14.28 -4.90 -13.11
CA PRO A 9 13.09 -4.34 -13.70
C PRO A 9 12.14 -5.43 -14.21
N LEU A 10 10.83 -5.18 -14.16
CA LEU A 10 9.80 -5.95 -14.83
C LEU A 10 9.51 -5.31 -16.21
N PRO A 11 10.20 -5.67 -17.28
CA PRO A 11 10.12 -4.94 -18.55
C PRO A 11 8.79 -5.13 -19.28
N SER A 12 8.01 -6.16 -18.95
CA SER A 12 6.75 -6.48 -19.61
C SER A 12 5.70 -5.38 -19.54
N LEU A 13 5.69 -4.58 -18.46
CA LEU A 13 4.74 -3.47 -18.30
C LEU A 13 5.26 -2.14 -18.90
N ALA A 14 6.57 -1.96 -19.00
CA ALA A 14 7.17 -0.68 -19.39
C ALA A 14 6.72 -0.18 -20.78
N GLY A 15 6.71 -1.06 -21.77
CA GLY A 15 6.26 -0.73 -23.12
C GLY A 15 4.78 -0.35 -23.21
N ALA A 16 3.94 -1.03 -22.41
CA ALA A 16 2.51 -0.73 -22.33
C ALA A 16 2.24 0.61 -21.61
N ARG A 17 3.05 0.97 -20.61
CA ARG A 17 2.95 2.27 -19.91
C ARG A 17 3.30 3.46 -20.79
N ALA A 18 4.16 3.27 -21.81
CA ALA A 18 4.55 4.33 -22.72
C ALA A 18 3.44 4.74 -23.73
N GLU A 19 2.34 3.99 -23.80
CA GLU A 19 1.20 4.33 -24.65
C GLU A 19 0.53 5.62 -24.17
N SER A 20 0.31 6.57 -25.07
CA SER A 20 -0.25 7.88 -24.77
C SER A 20 -1.78 7.93 -24.78
N VAL A 21 -2.44 7.03 -25.54
CA VAL A 21 -3.89 6.98 -25.65
C VAL A 21 -4.47 6.16 -24.50
N PRO A 22 -5.21 6.75 -23.52
CA PRO A 22 -5.59 6.06 -22.28
C PRO A 22 -6.31 4.72 -22.47
N GLY A 23 -7.28 4.65 -23.38
CA GLY A 23 -8.01 3.41 -23.66
C GLY A 23 -7.14 2.32 -24.28
N VAL A 24 -6.17 2.68 -25.13
CA VAL A 24 -5.19 1.74 -25.71
C VAL A 24 -4.19 1.31 -24.64
N LYS A 25 -3.71 2.26 -23.82
CA LYS A 25 -2.85 1.99 -22.66
C LYS A 25 -3.48 0.93 -21.73
N LEU A 26 -4.75 1.13 -21.36
CA LEU A 26 -5.50 0.20 -20.52
C LEU A 26 -5.53 -1.21 -21.11
N GLN A 27 -5.83 -1.37 -22.40
CA GLN A 27 -5.88 -2.68 -23.05
C GLN A 27 -4.50 -3.36 -23.14
N LYS A 28 -3.46 -2.59 -23.44
CA LYS A 28 -2.07 -3.10 -23.45
C LYS A 28 -1.63 -3.54 -22.06
N LEU A 29 -1.90 -2.72 -21.04
CA LEU A 29 -1.51 -3.02 -19.67
C LEU A 29 -2.26 -4.21 -19.10
N ARG A 30 -3.53 -4.40 -19.45
CA ARG A 30 -4.30 -5.59 -19.06
C ARG A 30 -3.62 -6.88 -19.51
N ARG A 31 -3.15 -6.95 -20.77
CA ARG A 31 -2.45 -8.12 -21.32
C ARG A 31 -1.08 -8.27 -20.67
N ALA A 32 -0.30 -7.20 -20.64
CA ALA A 32 1.04 -7.20 -20.07
C ALA A 32 1.05 -7.61 -18.58
N ALA A 33 0.02 -7.24 -17.80
CA ALA A 33 -0.11 -7.64 -16.42
C ALA A 33 -0.35 -9.16 -16.25
N LEU A 34 -1.13 -9.78 -17.14
CA LEU A 34 -1.30 -11.24 -17.14
C LEU A 34 0.01 -11.96 -17.47
N ASP A 35 0.72 -11.50 -18.51
CA ASP A 35 2.02 -12.08 -18.90
C ASP A 35 3.05 -11.91 -17.77
N ALA A 36 3.08 -10.74 -17.14
CA ALA A 36 3.94 -10.46 -15.99
C ALA A 36 3.63 -11.37 -14.80
N ARG A 37 2.33 -11.58 -14.51
CA ARG A 37 1.89 -12.49 -13.45
C ARG A 37 2.35 -13.92 -13.69
N GLU A 38 2.23 -14.44 -14.92
CA GLU A 38 2.69 -15.78 -15.25
C GLU A 38 4.20 -15.93 -15.04
N ALA A 39 4.98 -14.94 -15.45
CA ALA A 39 6.42 -14.93 -15.21
C ALA A 39 6.75 -14.85 -13.72
N PHE A 40 6.01 -14.03 -12.96
CA PHE A 40 6.19 -13.84 -11.52
C PHE A 40 5.92 -15.13 -10.73
N VAL A 41 4.87 -15.86 -11.05
CA VAL A 41 4.54 -17.12 -10.38
C VAL A 41 5.64 -18.18 -10.60
N LYS A 42 6.30 -18.19 -11.76
CA LYS A 42 7.39 -19.12 -12.07
C LYS A 42 8.65 -18.91 -11.21
N GLU A 43 8.83 -17.71 -10.63
CA GLU A 43 9.96 -17.44 -9.71
C GLU A 43 9.81 -18.17 -8.36
N GLY A 44 8.63 -18.69 -8.06
CA GLY A 44 8.31 -19.36 -6.81
C GLY A 44 7.79 -18.45 -5.72
N PRO A 45 7.40 -19.01 -4.57
CA PRO A 45 6.80 -18.25 -3.46
C PRO A 45 7.84 -17.48 -2.66
N VAL A 46 7.39 -16.44 -1.93
CA VAL A 46 8.17 -15.81 -0.87
C VAL A 46 8.56 -16.81 0.23
N ALA A 47 9.57 -16.49 1.00
CA ALA A 47 9.94 -17.28 2.17
C ALA A 47 8.89 -17.18 3.30
N ALA A 48 8.39 -15.96 3.56
CA ALA A 48 7.32 -15.73 4.51
C ALA A 48 6.64 -14.37 4.28
N ILE A 49 5.39 -14.25 4.70
CA ILE A 49 4.70 -12.97 4.90
C ILE A 49 3.82 -13.05 6.14
N ALA A 50 3.82 -11.96 6.91
CA ALA A 50 2.89 -11.73 8.02
C ALA A 50 2.23 -10.35 7.86
N THR A 51 0.92 -10.28 8.05
CA THR A 51 0.15 -9.03 8.05
C THR A 51 -0.14 -8.61 9.48
N CYS A 52 0.11 -7.34 9.80
CA CYS A 52 -0.04 -6.75 11.13
C CYS A 52 -0.96 -5.53 11.05
N ASP A 53 -2.08 -5.55 11.75
CA ASP A 53 -2.95 -4.39 11.89
C ASP A 53 -2.30 -3.37 12.84
N LEU A 54 -2.22 -2.11 12.43
CA LEU A 54 -1.60 -1.03 13.20
C LEU A 54 -2.64 -0.18 13.93
N ILE A 55 -3.51 0.46 13.18
CA ILE A 55 -4.52 1.38 13.71
C ILE A 55 -5.76 1.37 12.80
N THR A 56 -6.95 1.40 13.40
CA THR A 56 -8.18 1.81 12.73
C THR A 56 -8.38 3.30 12.92
N PHE A 57 -8.69 4.04 11.86
CA PHE A 57 -8.76 5.50 11.86
C PHE A 57 -9.84 6.03 10.91
N PRO A 58 -10.35 7.27 11.13
CA PRO A 58 -11.34 7.88 10.27
C PRO A 58 -10.74 8.39 8.95
N TYR A 59 -11.45 8.13 7.86
CA TYR A 59 -11.12 8.60 6.53
C TYR A 59 -12.36 9.22 5.86
N PRO A 60 -12.28 10.33 5.09
CA PRO A 60 -13.43 10.96 4.50
C PRO A 60 -14.21 10.02 3.58
N ALA A 61 -15.49 9.77 3.89
CA ALA A 61 -16.33 8.84 3.15
C ALA A 61 -16.47 9.21 1.66
N GLN A 62 -16.44 10.51 1.34
CA GLN A 62 -16.52 10.99 -0.04
C GLN A 62 -15.35 10.53 -0.93
N PHE A 63 -14.20 10.21 -0.35
CA PHE A 63 -13.03 9.74 -1.10
C PHE A 63 -12.98 8.22 -1.22
N ALA A 64 -13.44 7.50 -0.19
CA ALA A 64 -13.29 6.05 -0.09
C ALA A 64 -13.71 5.27 -1.35
N PHE A 65 -14.75 5.75 -2.05
CA PHE A 65 -15.28 5.15 -3.28
C PHE A 65 -15.55 6.20 -4.37
N SER A 66 -14.75 7.26 -4.44
CA SER A 66 -14.91 8.36 -5.40
C SER A 66 -16.34 8.92 -5.47
N GLY A 67 -17.03 9.00 -4.32
CA GLY A 67 -18.41 9.45 -4.23
C GLY A 67 -19.47 8.43 -4.64
N ALA A 68 -19.10 7.20 -4.99
CA ALA A 68 -20.05 6.13 -5.36
C ALA A 68 -20.87 5.62 -4.17
N ALA A 69 -20.30 5.63 -2.97
CA ALA A 69 -20.99 5.18 -1.76
C ALA A 69 -22.03 6.21 -1.29
N LEU A 70 -23.26 5.74 -1.09
CA LEU A 70 -24.37 6.55 -0.60
C LEU A 70 -24.48 6.41 0.92
N SER A 71 -23.95 7.38 1.65
CA SER A 71 -24.05 7.42 3.11
C SER A 71 -24.01 8.87 3.62
N PRO A 72 -24.76 9.20 4.67
CA PRO A 72 -24.66 10.48 5.36
C PRO A 72 -23.45 10.56 6.29
N ALA A 73 -22.76 9.45 6.54
CA ALA A 73 -21.58 9.42 7.41
C ALA A 73 -20.43 10.23 6.77
N PRO A 74 -19.84 11.19 7.51
CA PRO A 74 -18.74 11.99 6.97
C PRO A 74 -17.43 11.21 6.85
N TYR A 75 -17.29 10.12 7.60
CA TYR A 75 -16.11 9.27 7.64
C TYR A 75 -16.47 7.80 7.51
N VAL A 76 -15.62 7.05 6.84
CA VAL A 76 -15.48 5.60 6.98
C VAL A 76 -14.35 5.32 7.96
N MET A 77 -14.30 4.10 8.48
CA MET A 77 -13.18 3.65 9.31
C MET A 77 -12.32 2.69 8.49
N MET A 78 -11.01 2.90 8.51
CA MET A 78 -10.06 2.07 7.79
C MET A 78 -8.99 1.55 8.75
N THR A 79 -8.63 0.28 8.61
CA THR A 79 -7.54 -0.33 9.37
C THR A 79 -6.27 -0.35 8.55
N ASN A 80 -5.29 0.46 8.93
CA ASN A 80 -3.97 0.47 8.32
C ASN A 80 -3.18 -0.78 8.72
N ARG A 81 -2.48 -1.36 7.74
CA ARG A 81 -1.79 -2.64 7.85
C ARG A 81 -0.35 -2.54 7.39
N MET A 82 0.52 -3.18 8.15
CA MET A 82 1.90 -3.43 7.75
C MET A 82 2.04 -4.89 7.29
N GLN A 83 2.78 -5.12 6.21
CA GLN A 83 3.23 -6.45 5.81
C GLN A 83 4.71 -6.62 6.11
N VAL A 84 5.06 -7.70 6.82
CA VAL A 84 6.44 -8.16 6.99
C VAL A 84 6.69 -9.25 5.97
N VAL A 85 7.50 -8.98 4.96
CA VAL A 85 7.75 -9.89 3.85
C VAL A 85 9.21 -10.36 3.90
N GLN A 86 9.42 -11.67 3.87
CA GLN A 86 10.75 -12.25 3.71
C GLN A 86 10.86 -12.98 2.39
N PHE A 87 11.83 -12.60 1.59
CA PHE A 87 12.11 -13.17 0.28
C PHE A 87 13.60 -13.50 0.13
N VAL A 88 13.91 -14.37 -0.81
CA VAL A 88 15.30 -14.68 -1.18
C VAL A 88 15.66 -13.78 -2.34
N ASP A 89 16.74 -12.99 -2.17
CA ASP A 89 17.26 -12.12 -3.23
C ASP A 89 18.07 -12.91 -4.26
N ARG A 90 18.64 -12.21 -5.26
CA ARG A 90 19.43 -12.83 -6.33
C ARG A 90 20.76 -13.43 -5.87
N GLU A 91 21.25 -13.00 -4.72
CA GLU A 91 22.49 -13.49 -4.11
C GLU A 91 22.22 -14.71 -3.23
N GLY A 92 20.94 -15.15 -3.14
CA GLY A 92 20.52 -16.26 -2.30
C GLY A 92 20.32 -15.87 -0.83
N GLU A 93 20.36 -14.59 -0.51
CA GLU A 93 20.23 -14.08 0.85
C GLU A 93 18.75 -13.80 1.19
N ARG A 94 18.34 -14.20 2.39
CA ARG A 94 17.00 -13.84 2.90
C ARG A 94 16.99 -12.38 3.32
N ARG A 95 16.07 -11.60 2.73
CA ARG A 95 15.86 -10.19 3.04
C ARG A 95 14.51 -9.99 3.71
N THR A 96 14.44 -9.02 4.61
CA THR A 96 13.20 -8.60 5.28
C THR A 96 12.81 -7.21 4.82
N LEU A 97 11.62 -7.12 4.22
CA LEU A 97 10.95 -5.87 3.85
C LEU A 97 9.79 -5.63 4.81
N LEU A 98 9.67 -4.42 5.31
CA LEU A 98 8.43 -3.90 5.90
C LEU A 98 7.73 -3.05 4.85
N PHE A 99 6.51 -3.43 4.48
CA PHE A 99 5.65 -2.63 3.61
C PHE A 99 4.59 -1.93 4.45
N ASN A 100 4.50 -0.60 4.34
CA ASN A 100 3.65 0.28 5.14
C ASN A 100 3.89 0.21 6.68
N PRO A 101 5.14 0.29 7.18
CA PRO A 101 5.43 0.38 8.60
C PRO A 101 5.11 1.79 9.13
N SER A 102 3.82 2.14 9.19
CA SER A 102 3.38 3.49 9.55
C SER A 102 3.53 3.77 11.04
N ASP A 103 4.21 4.88 11.36
CA ASP A 103 4.17 5.47 12.70
C ASP A 103 2.94 6.36 12.82
N TYR A 104 1.81 5.76 13.20
CA TYR A 104 0.54 6.49 13.27
C TYR A 104 0.53 7.63 14.32
N GLU A 105 1.38 7.58 15.35
CA GLU A 105 1.49 8.68 16.32
C GLU A 105 2.11 9.91 15.64
N LYS A 106 3.07 9.73 14.77
CA LYS A 106 3.67 10.80 13.95
C LYS A 106 2.73 11.26 12.84
N GLY A 107 1.92 10.36 12.30
CA GLY A 107 0.92 10.66 11.27
C GLY A 107 -0.10 11.72 11.71
N TYR A 108 -0.38 11.86 13.00
CA TYR A 108 -1.24 12.92 13.54
C TYR A 108 -0.67 14.34 13.32
N ALA A 109 0.58 14.50 12.95
CA ALA A 109 1.15 15.79 12.59
C ALA A 109 0.74 16.28 11.19
N ALA A 110 0.16 15.41 10.34
CA ALA A 110 -0.40 15.84 9.06
C ALA A 110 -1.58 16.81 9.25
N PRO A 111 -1.70 17.85 8.41
CA PRO A 111 -2.72 18.89 8.57
C PRO A 111 -4.16 18.36 8.68
N PHE A 112 -4.52 17.30 7.94
CA PHE A 112 -5.85 16.68 8.03
C PHE A 112 -6.18 16.22 9.46
N TYR A 113 -5.30 15.43 10.08
CA TYR A 113 -5.56 14.91 11.42
C TYR A 113 -5.42 15.96 12.50
N ARG A 114 -4.57 16.94 12.30
CA ARG A 114 -4.48 18.10 13.19
C ARG A 114 -5.79 18.87 13.21
N ALA A 115 -6.36 19.18 12.02
CA ALA A 115 -7.67 19.82 11.92
C ALA A 115 -8.80 18.96 12.51
N LEU A 116 -8.71 17.63 12.39
CA LEU A 116 -9.67 16.69 12.98
C LEU A 116 -9.63 16.77 14.52
N ARG A 117 -8.42 16.79 15.12
CA ARG A 117 -8.23 16.97 16.56
C ARG A 117 -8.70 18.34 17.06
N GLU A 118 -8.46 19.40 16.31
CA GLU A 118 -8.97 20.74 16.61
C GLU A 118 -10.50 20.80 16.61
N ARG A 119 -11.14 20.09 15.64
CA ARG A 119 -12.60 20.09 15.50
C ARG A 119 -13.31 19.24 16.55
N TYR A 120 -12.81 18.06 16.88
CA TYR A 120 -13.51 17.10 17.74
C TYR A 120 -12.83 16.89 19.11
N GLY A 121 -11.66 17.46 19.32
CA GLY A 121 -10.81 17.23 20.49
C GLY A 121 -10.00 15.93 20.40
N THR A 122 -8.85 15.93 21.05
CA THR A 122 -7.91 14.78 21.04
C THR A 122 -8.53 13.51 21.61
N PHE A 123 -9.34 13.61 22.67
CA PHE A 123 -9.99 12.45 23.26
C PHE A 123 -10.91 11.74 22.26
N VAL A 124 -11.76 12.50 21.56
CA VAL A 124 -12.71 11.93 20.59
C VAL A 124 -11.93 11.34 19.41
N THR A 125 -10.99 12.08 18.85
CA THR A 125 -10.21 11.63 17.69
C THR A 125 -9.38 10.38 18.01
N ASP A 126 -8.70 10.36 19.15
CA ASP A 126 -7.69 9.34 19.47
C ASP A 126 -8.27 8.12 20.20
N LYS A 127 -9.47 8.23 20.82
CA LYS A 127 -10.05 7.16 21.65
C LYS A 127 -11.41 6.68 21.17
N VAL A 128 -12.17 7.52 20.44
CA VAL A 128 -13.50 7.17 19.93
C VAL A 128 -13.44 6.89 18.43
N MET A 129 -12.72 7.73 17.66
CA MET A 129 -12.58 7.62 16.22
C MET A 129 -11.36 6.78 15.80
N SER A 130 -10.54 6.30 16.73
CA SER A 130 -9.36 5.49 16.40
C SER A 130 -9.23 4.32 17.37
N THR A 131 -8.80 3.17 16.85
CA THR A 131 -8.48 1.98 17.65
C THR A 131 -7.07 1.52 17.32
N ARG A 132 -6.21 1.45 18.33
CA ARG A 132 -4.84 0.96 18.18
C ARG A 132 -4.80 -0.56 18.30
N HIS A 133 -4.20 -1.25 17.34
CA HIS A 133 -4.03 -2.71 17.33
C HIS A 133 -2.60 -3.10 17.73
N GLY A 134 -1.62 -2.29 17.37
CA GLY A 134 -0.23 -2.48 17.73
C GLY A 134 0.66 -1.42 17.09
N SER A 135 1.89 -1.30 17.57
CA SER A 135 2.92 -0.50 16.92
C SER A 135 3.82 -1.37 16.05
N VAL A 136 4.56 -0.77 15.13
CA VAL A 136 5.59 -1.47 14.33
C VAL A 136 6.55 -2.23 15.27
N GLN A 137 6.98 -1.59 16.37
CA GLN A 137 7.88 -2.18 17.35
C GLN A 137 7.28 -3.41 18.04
N SER A 138 6.01 -3.32 18.50
CA SER A 138 5.34 -4.42 19.17
C SER A 138 5.11 -5.63 18.25
N HIS A 139 4.79 -5.38 16.98
CA HIS A 139 4.62 -6.43 15.98
C HIS A 139 5.94 -7.11 15.62
N LEU A 140 7.03 -6.34 15.44
CA LEU A 140 8.35 -6.94 15.23
C LEU A 140 8.75 -7.83 16.41
N ALA A 141 8.58 -7.35 17.64
CA ALA A 141 8.86 -8.15 18.83
C ALA A 141 8.03 -9.44 18.90
N SER A 142 6.73 -9.39 18.55
CA SER A 142 5.87 -10.58 18.52
C SER A 142 6.27 -11.59 17.45
N LEU A 143 6.89 -11.14 16.36
CA LEU A 143 7.45 -11.98 15.29
C LEU A 143 8.89 -12.44 15.57
N GLY A 144 9.44 -12.08 16.73
CA GLY A 144 10.83 -12.42 17.10
C GLY A 144 11.89 -11.65 16.31
N LEU A 145 11.51 -10.54 15.66
CA LEU A 145 12.42 -9.69 14.89
C LEU A 145 12.94 -8.51 15.72
N THR A 146 14.16 -8.12 15.43
CA THR A 146 14.78 -6.89 15.93
C THR A 146 14.84 -5.85 14.81
N PRO A 147 15.02 -4.55 15.12
CA PRO A 147 15.22 -3.52 14.09
C PRO A 147 16.38 -3.81 13.14
N ALA A 148 17.41 -4.55 13.62
CA ALA A 148 18.57 -4.93 12.82
C ALA A 148 18.29 -6.06 11.81
N ASP A 149 17.15 -6.75 11.91
CA ASP A 149 16.74 -7.79 10.97
C ASP A 149 16.06 -7.22 9.72
N VAL A 150 15.75 -5.92 9.70
CA VAL A 150 15.03 -5.25 8.61
C VAL A 150 16.02 -4.67 7.61
N ASP A 151 15.92 -5.10 6.35
CA ASP A 151 16.77 -4.63 5.25
C ASP A 151 16.14 -3.49 4.46
N TYR A 152 14.81 -3.50 4.30
CA TYR A 152 14.09 -2.52 3.49
C TYR A 152 12.80 -2.06 4.17
N LEU A 153 12.50 -0.78 3.96
CA LEU A 153 11.19 -0.18 4.19
C LEU A 153 10.61 0.20 2.82
N ALA A 154 9.32 0.00 2.64
CA ALA A 154 8.60 0.54 1.49
C ALA A 154 7.19 0.96 1.93
N PHE A 155 6.63 1.91 1.22
CA PHE A 155 5.25 2.36 1.41
C PHE A 155 4.60 2.42 0.04
N ASP A 156 3.31 2.13 -0.03
CA ASP A 156 2.60 2.34 -1.29
C ASP A 156 2.66 3.81 -1.70
N HIS A 157 2.56 4.73 -0.75
CA HIS A 157 2.74 6.16 -0.91
C HIS A 157 3.13 6.80 0.45
N LEU A 158 3.46 8.08 0.48
CA LEU A 158 4.00 8.74 1.67
C LEU A 158 3.00 9.64 2.43
N HIS A 159 1.67 9.50 2.19
CA HIS A 159 0.68 10.17 3.04
C HIS A 159 0.84 9.74 4.49
N LEU A 160 0.81 10.69 5.42
CA LEU A 160 0.88 10.48 6.86
C LEU A 160 2.20 9.89 7.38
N GLN A 161 3.23 9.75 6.53
CA GLN A 161 4.49 9.14 6.93
C GLN A 161 5.49 10.16 7.46
N ASP A 162 6.09 9.85 8.60
CA ASP A 162 7.30 10.51 9.12
C ASP A 162 8.44 9.48 9.16
N LEU A 163 9.35 9.61 8.21
CA LEU A 163 10.43 8.65 8.00
C LEU A 163 11.64 8.88 8.93
N ARG A 164 11.71 10.03 9.60
CA ARG A 164 12.87 10.46 10.40
C ARG A 164 13.15 9.51 11.56
N GLY A 165 12.09 9.06 12.23
CA GLY A 165 12.22 8.08 13.31
C GLY A 165 12.71 6.71 12.83
N TRP A 166 12.37 6.31 11.61
CA TRP A 166 12.76 5.02 11.05
C TRP A 166 14.18 5.01 10.49
N LEU A 167 14.57 6.04 9.76
CA LEU A 167 15.80 6.10 8.97
C LEU A 167 16.85 7.06 9.53
N GLY A 168 16.51 7.79 10.57
CA GLY A 168 17.30 8.91 11.08
C GLY A 168 16.98 10.20 10.32
N GLY A 169 17.31 11.33 10.90
CA GLY A 169 17.07 12.66 10.36
C GLY A 169 16.67 13.63 11.49
N ASP A 170 16.85 14.91 11.26
CA ASP A 170 16.53 15.96 12.25
C ASP A 170 17.13 15.68 13.65
N GLY A 171 18.37 15.17 13.68
CA GLY A 171 19.06 14.79 14.93
C GLY A 171 18.57 13.49 15.58
N LEU A 172 17.58 12.82 15.02
CA LEU A 172 17.08 11.54 15.51
C LEU A 172 17.94 10.37 15.00
N PRO A 173 18.29 9.40 15.87
CA PRO A 173 18.92 8.16 15.43
C PRO A 173 17.93 7.30 14.66
N ALA A 174 18.43 6.54 13.68
CA ALA A 174 17.63 5.59 12.94
C ALA A 174 17.16 4.43 13.84
N TYR A 175 15.85 4.18 13.94
CA TYR A 175 15.33 2.99 14.61
C TYR A 175 15.75 1.72 13.85
N PHE A 176 15.73 1.74 12.50
CA PHE A 176 16.20 0.65 11.67
C PHE A 176 17.63 0.93 11.18
N PRO A 177 18.67 0.39 11.85
CA PRO A 177 20.06 0.81 11.62
C PRO A 177 20.60 0.46 10.23
N ARG A 178 20.03 -0.59 9.59
CA ARG A 178 20.46 -1.08 8.27
C ARG A 178 19.47 -0.82 7.15
N ALA A 179 18.21 -0.58 7.48
CA ALA A 179 17.15 -0.49 6.49
C ALA A 179 17.35 0.67 5.51
N ARG A 180 16.95 0.45 4.26
CA ARG A 180 16.88 1.46 3.21
C ARG A 180 15.43 1.60 2.75
N LEU A 181 15.02 2.82 2.44
CA LEU A 181 13.71 3.10 1.87
C LEU A 181 13.71 2.75 0.38
N LEU A 182 12.76 1.92 -0.05
CA LEU A 182 12.42 1.72 -1.45
C LEU A 182 11.23 2.60 -1.77
N VAL A 183 11.38 3.51 -2.73
CA VAL A 183 10.34 4.48 -3.08
C VAL A 183 10.40 4.81 -4.57
N GLN A 184 9.26 4.95 -5.23
CA GLN A 184 9.22 5.43 -6.60
C GLN A 184 9.81 6.85 -6.67
N ARG A 185 10.62 7.14 -7.70
CA ARG A 185 11.19 8.47 -7.92
C ARG A 185 10.10 9.55 -7.92
N ALA A 186 8.98 9.29 -8.59
CA ALA A 186 7.87 10.22 -8.67
C ALA A 186 7.30 10.57 -7.27
N GLU A 187 7.18 9.59 -6.36
CA GLU A 187 6.74 9.83 -4.98
C GLU A 187 7.75 10.65 -4.18
N TRP A 188 9.05 10.33 -4.36
CA TRP A 188 10.12 11.03 -3.66
C TRP A 188 10.27 12.48 -4.11
N GLU A 189 10.06 12.77 -5.38
CA GLU A 189 10.06 14.13 -5.93
C GLU A 189 8.80 14.89 -5.53
N LEU A 190 7.64 14.21 -5.52
CA LEU A 190 6.37 14.78 -5.07
C LEU A 190 6.47 15.29 -3.63
N VAL A 191 6.90 14.47 -2.68
CA VAL A 191 6.92 14.83 -1.26
C VAL A 191 7.86 16.00 -0.96
N LYS A 192 8.85 16.24 -1.80
CA LYS A 192 9.78 17.38 -1.70
C LYS A 192 9.24 18.66 -2.34
N ASN A 193 8.25 18.57 -3.21
CA ASN A 193 7.72 19.67 -4.00
C ASN A 193 6.18 19.67 -4.00
N LEU A 194 5.58 19.55 -2.82
CA LEU A 194 4.13 19.41 -2.66
C LEU A 194 3.37 20.60 -3.25
N HIS A 195 2.39 20.30 -4.09
CA HIS A 195 1.39 21.29 -4.48
C HIS A 195 0.50 21.63 -3.28
N PRO A 196 0.02 22.89 -3.11
CA PRO A 196 -0.83 23.28 -1.98
C PRO A 196 -2.05 22.39 -1.74
N MET A 197 -2.63 21.82 -2.79
CA MET A 197 -3.77 20.89 -2.69
C MET A 197 -3.41 19.51 -2.09
N GLN A 198 -2.13 19.15 -2.08
CA GLN A 198 -1.63 17.85 -1.59
C GLN A 198 -1.15 17.92 -0.15
N THR A 199 -0.70 19.09 0.33
CA THR A 199 -0.08 19.28 1.66
C THR A 199 -0.90 18.75 2.82
N VAL A 200 -2.22 18.68 2.67
CA VAL A 200 -3.15 18.24 3.73
C VAL A 200 -2.87 16.82 4.26
N TRP A 201 -2.27 15.97 3.42
CA TRP A 201 -2.01 14.56 3.73
C TRP A 201 -0.59 14.25 4.18
N PHE A 202 0.35 15.18 4.01
CA PHE A 202 1.76 14.92 4.28
C PHE A 202 2.22 15.49 5.62
N VAL A 203 3.04 14.74 6.36
CA VAL A 203 3.69 15.22 7.59
C VAL A 203 4.77 16.22 7.19
N PRO A 204 4.72 17.48 7.71
CA PRO A 204 5.76 18.45 7.40
C PRO A 204 7.15 17.96 7.80
N GLY A 205 8.10 18.00 6.86
CA GLY A 205 9.47 17.54 7.08
C GLY A 205 9.62 16.01 7.19
N GLY A 206 8.54 15.23 7.06
CA GLY A 206 8.54 13.78 7.29
C GLY A 206 9.47 12.98 6.38
N ALA A 207 9.87 13.55 5.23
CA ALA A 207 10.83 12.94 4.29
C ALA A 207 12.26 13.49 4.42
N GLU A 208 12.58 14.23 5.47
CA GLU A 208 13.93 14.76 5.73
C GLU A 208 14.84 13.69 6.36
N VAL A 209 15.28 12.74 5.53
CA VAL A 209 16.12 11.61 5.92
C VAL A 209 17.43 11.57 5.11
N PRO A 210 18.48 10.87 5.59
CA PRO A 210 19.73 10.75 4.87
C PRO A 210 19.55 10.14 3.48
N GLN A 211 20.07 10.80 2.44
CA GLN A 211 19.84 10.39 1.04
C GLN A 211 20.46 9.02 0.71
N GLU A 212 21.52 8.63 1.37
CA GLU A 212 22.14 7.31 1.23
C GLU A 212 21.25 6.17 1.73
N ARG A 213 20.21 6.50 2.49
CA ARG A 213 19.18 5.55 2.95
C ARG A 213 18.03 5.38 1.94
N VAL A 214 17.99 6.17 0.87
CA VAL A 214 16.90 6.18 -0.10
C VAL A 214 17.33 5.50 -1.39
N VAL A 215 16.54 4.52 -1.82
CA VAL A 215 16.67 3.82 -3.10
C VAL A 215 15.50 4.24 -3.98
N LEU A 216 15.80 4.99 -5.02
CA LEU A 216 14.79 5.43 -5.98
C LEU A 216 14.51 4.32 -6.99
N LEU A 217 13.25 3.94 -7.09
CA LEU A 217 12.76 2.97 -8.06
C LEU A 217 12.17 3.70 -9.28
N GLU A 218 12.27 3.05 -10.44
CA GLU A 218 11.63 3.51 -11.67
C GLU A 218 10.84 2.35 -12.29
N GLY A 219 9.51 2.48 -12.25
CA GLY A 219 8.61 1.44 -12.77
C GLY A 219 8.54 0.20 -11.87
N ASP A 220 8.24 -0.92 -12.50
CA ASP A 220 7.99 -2.18 -11.83
C ASP A 220 9.29 -2.94 -11.57
N VAL A 221 9.49 -3.45 -10.36
CA VAL A 221 10.72 -4.14 -9.97
C VAL A 221 10.46 -5.45 -9.24
N TRP A 222 11.24 -6.47 -9.56
CA TRP A 222 11.37 -7.67 -8.76
C TRP A 222 12.37 -7.46 -7.63
N LEU A 223 11.93 -7.72 -6.41
CA LEU A 223 12.79 -7.66 -5.22
C LEU A 223 13.58 -8.96 -5.06
N GLY A 224 12.92 -10.08 -5.32
CA GLY A 224 13.45 -11.42 -5.21
C GLY A 224 12.35 -12.46 -5.41
N GLN A 225 12.61 -13.68 -5.00
CA GLN A 225 11.67 -14.79 -5.17
C GLN A 225 10.31 -14.46 -4.54
N GLY A 226 9.28 -14.44 -5.36
CA GLY A 226 7.89 -14.24 -4.96
C GLY A 226 7.54 -12.84 -4.43
N ALA A 227 8.42 -11.84 -4.58
CA ALA A 227 8.18 -10.46 -4.14
C ALA A 227 8.50 -9.44 -5.23
N ALA A 228 7.57 -8.51 -5.50
CA ALA A 228 7.72 -7.42 -6.45
C ALA A 228 7.04 -6.14 -5.96
N LEU A 229 7.54 -5.00 -6.42
CA LEU A 229 6.87 -3.70 -6.30
C LEU A 229 6.45 -3.26 -7.70
N LEU A 230 5.15 -3.04 -7.87
CA LEU A 230 4.55 -2.56 -9.12
C LEU A 230 4.36 -1.05 -9.03
N SER A 231 4.73 -0.33 -10.07
CA SER A 231 4.41 1.09 -10.19
C SER A 231 2.93 1.22 -10.55
N THR A 232 2.14 1.75 -9.64
CA THR A 232 0.68 1.87 -9.77
C THR A 232 0.21 3.29 -9.43
N PRO A 233 0.66 4.30 -10.22
CA PRO A 233 0.33 5.70 -9.97
C PRO A 233 -1.18 5.93 -9.98
N GLY A 234 -1.62 6.94 -9.23
CA GLY A 234 -3.01 7.39 -9.21
C GLY A 234 -3.45 7.92 -7.86
N HIS A 235 -3.40 7.14 -6.79
CA HIS A 235 -3.67 7.63 -5.45
C HIS A 235 -2.66 8.73 -5.05
N THR A 236 -1.40 8.53 -5.41
CA THR A 236 -0.38 9.56 -5.61
C THR A 236 0.34 9.31 -6.93
N GLN A 237 1.13 10.27 -7.42
CA GLN A 237 1.90 10.13 -8.66
C GLN A 237 2.93 9.00 -8.60
N GLY A 238 3.45 8.73 -7.42
CA GLY A 238 4.43 7.68 -7.20
C GLY A 238 3.91 6.47 -6.44
N ASN A 239 2.59 6.30 -6.35
CA ASN A 239 2.00 5.13 -5.69
C ASN A 239 2.54 3.83 -6.29
N MET A 240 2.81 2.86 -5.43
CA MET A 240 3.25 1.53 -5.83
C MET A 240 2.53 0.45 -5.02
N SER A 241 2.41 -0.74 -5.61
CA SER A 241 1.76 -1.88 -4.99
C SER A 241 2.76 -2.97 -4.66
N LEU A 242 2.61 -3.61 -3.52
CA LEU A 242 3.33 -4.84 -3.21
C LEU A 242 2.60 -6.03 -3.83
N ALA A 243 3.29 -6.79 -4.67
CA ALA A 243 2.82 -8.08 -5.17
C ALA A 243 3.60 -9.22 -4.49
N VAL A 244 2.87 -10.22 -4.01
CA VAL A 244 3.46 -11.39 -3.33
C VAL A 244 2.88 -12.67 -3.87
N ALA A 245 3.76 -13.63 -4.21
CA ALA A 245 3.38 -15.00 -4.54
C ALA A 245 3.59 -15.91 -3.32
N THR A 246 2.60 -16.69 -3.01
CA THR A 246 2.68 -17.83 -2.08
C THR A 246 2.66 -19.14 -2.89
N SER A 247 2.73 -20.29 -2.22
CA SER A 247 2.56 -21.58 -2.89
C SER A 247 1.15 -21.81 -3.44
N ARG A 248 0.17 -20.97 -3.06
CA ARG A 248 -1.25 -21.14 -3.42
C ARG A 248 -1.78 -20.10 -4.38
N GLU A 249 -1.33 -18.84 -4.21
CA GLU A 249 -1.93 -17.70 -4.88
C GLU A 249 -0.96 -16.51 -4.97
N VAL A 250 -1.30 -15.57 -5.83
CA VAL A 250 -0.70 -14.23 -5.85
C VAL A 250 -1.71 -13.26 -5.28
N PHE A 251 -1.26 -12.31 -4.50
CA PHE A 251 -2.07 -11.18 -4.04
C PHE A 251 -1.32 -9.86 -4.19
N VAL A 252 -2.08 -8.79 -4.22
CA VAL A 252 -1.57 -7.43 -4.33
C VAL A 252 -2.08 -6.59 -3.16
N VAL A 253 -1.19 -5.77 -2.61
CA VAL A 253 -1.50 -4.82 -1.53
C VAL A 253 -1.26 -3.40 -2.02
N SER A 254 -2.22 -2.48 -1.85
CA SER A 254 -2.14 -1.07 -2.25
C SER A 254 -3.24 -0.23 -1.60
N GLU A 255 -3.13 1.10 -1.70
CA GLU A 255 -4.15 2.08 -1.26
C GLU A 255 -5.01 2.60 -2.43
N ASN A 256 -4.83 2.15 -3.67
CA ASN A 256 -5.66 2.58 -4.80
C ASN A 256 -7.15 2.24 -4.62
N GLY A 257 -7.46 1.21 -3.84
CA GLY A 257 -8.81 0.87 -3.41
C GLY A 257 -8.85 0.57 -1.91
N VAL A 258 -9.95 0.94 -1.26
CA VAL A 258 -10.12 0.82 0.21
C VAL A 258 -10.79 -0.48 0.66
N ALA A 259 -11.31 -1.27 -0.28
CA ALA A 259 -11.98 -2.54 -0.02
C ALA A 259 -11.75 -3.52 -1.18
N THR A 260 -11.83 -4.81 -0.92
CA THR A 260 -11.70 -5.85 -1.95
C THR A 260 -12.72 -5.65 -3.08
N GLU A 261 -13.96 -5.30 -2.74
CA GLU A 261 -15.01 -5.01 -3.72
C GLU A 261 -14.78 -3.74 -4.57
N SER A 262 -13.81 -2.89 -4.24
CA SER A 262 -13.39 -1.81 -5.15
C SER A 262 -12.89 -2.36 -6.49
N TYR A 263 -12.43 -3.63 -6.52
CA TYR A 263 -11.95 -4.35 -7.72
C TYR A 263 -13.01 -5.26 -8.35
N THR A 264 -14.13 -5.47 -7.67
CA THR A 264 -15.31 -6.22 -8.15
C THR A 264 -16.60 -5.50 -7.74
N PRO A 265 -16.79 -4.22 -8.14
CA PRO A 265 -17.83 -3.36 -7.59
C PRO A 265 -19.25 -3.83 -7.89
N LEU A 266 -19.45 -4.66 -8.92
CA LEU A 266 -20.74 -5.27 -9.24
C LEU A 266 -21.22 -6.26 -8.16
N LEU A 267 -20.32 -6.73 -7.30
CA LEU A 267 -20.64 -7.60 -6.17
C LEU A 267 -20.79 -6.85 -4.85
N SER A 268 -20.55 -5.54 -4.85
CA SER A 268 -20.60 -4.73 -3.62
C SER A 268 -22.03 -4.62 -3.06
N ALA A 269 -22.17 -4.85 -1.76
CA ALA A 269 -23.35 -4.57 -0.98
C ALA A 269 -23.36 -3.15 -0.39
N ILE A 270 -22.26 -2.41 -0.50
CA ILE A 270 -22.19 -1.02 -0.06
C ILE A 270 -23.18 -0.17 -0.88
N PRO A 271 -24.09 0.57 -0.22
CA PRO A 271 -25.10 1.34 -0.91
C PRO A 271 -24.52 2.29 -1.97
N GLY A 272 -24.99 2.19 -3.19
CA GLY A 272 -24.59 3.03 -4.32
C GLY A 272 -23.47 2.47 -5.18
N VAL A 273 -22.49 1.74 -4.62
CA VAL A 273 -21.27 1.33 -5.31
C VAL A 273 -21.56 0.48 -6.55
N ARG A 274 -22.38 -0.59 -6.42
CA ARG A 274 -22.78 -1.41 -7.57
C ARG A 274 -23.45 -0.57 -8.66
N ARG A 275 -24.48 0.20 -8.30
CA ARG A 275 -25.23 1.01 -9.25
C ARG A 275 -24.36 2.04 -9.96
N PHE A 276 -23.40 2.62 -9.25
CA PHE A 276 -22.41 3.54 -9.82
C PHE A 276 -21.57 2.85 -10.90
N ALA A 277 -21.03 1.68 -10.57
CA ALA A 277 -20.20 0.89 -11.50
C ALA A 277 -21.00 0.43 -12.72
N GLU A 278 -22.23 -0.07 -12.53
CA GLU A 278 -23.14 -0.45 -13.62
C GLU A 278 -23.46 0.72 -14.55
N HIS A 279 -23.81 1.88 -13.97
CA HIS A 279 -24.19 3.06 -14.75
C HIS A 279 -23.03 3.60 -15.61
N LEU A 280 -21.81 3.59 -15.09
CA LEU A 280 -20.62 4.09 -15.78
C LEU A 280 -19.87 3.03 -16.59
N GLY A 281 -20.22 1.76 -16.44
CA GLY A 281 -19.49 0.64 -17.04
C GLY A 281 -18.08 0.46 -16.43
N TRP A 282 -17.89 0.80 -15.17
CA TRP A 282 -16.61 0.72 -14.51
C TRP A 282 -16.38 -0.66 -13.88
N GLU A 283 -15.18 -1.20 -14.09
CA GLU A 283 -14.78 -2.49 -13.52
C GLU A 283 -14.04 -2.38 -12.18
N VAL A 284 -13.68 -1.15 -11.77
CA VAL A 284 -13.07 -0.81 -10.49
C VAL A 284 -13.60 0.53 -10.00
N VAL A 285 -13.58 0.76 -8.67
CA VAL A 285 -14.00 2.03 -8.04
C VAL A 285 -12.86 2.55 -7.18
N LEU A 286 -12.41 3.77 -7.50
CA LEU A 286 -11.19 4.36 -6.99
C LEU A 286 -11.33 4.85 -5.54
N ASN A 287 -10.21 4.86 -4.82
CA ASN A 287 -10.01 5.72 -3.65
C ASN A 287 -9.64 7.13 -4.14
N GLY A 288 -10.60 8.05 -4.12
CA GLY A 288 -10.55 9.32 -4.84
C GLY A 288 -10.07 10.53 -4.02
N ASN A 289 -9.09 10.38 -3.12
CA ASN A 289 -8.59 11.50 -2.32
C ASN A 289 -7.68 12.45 -3.12
N THR A 290 -7.12 12.00 -4.22
CA THR A 290 -6.42 12.83 -5.22
C THR A 290 -7.21 12.80 -6.53
N ARG A 291 -7.35 13.94 -7.18
CA ARG A 291 -8.20 14.06 -8.39
C ARG A 291 -7.40 14.11 -9.68
N GLU A 292 -6.14 14.43 -9.58
CA GLU A 292 -5.27 14.74 -10.69
C GLU A 292 -4.99 13.55 -11.60
N ASP A 293 -4.91 12.33 -11.04
CA ASP A 293 -4.43 11.15 -11.75
C ASP A 293 -5.47 10.02 -11.85
N SER A 294 -6.77 10.36 -11.88
CA SER A 294 -7.86 9.37 -11.86
C SER A 294 -7.80 8.35 -13.00
N LEU A 295 -7.38 8.74 -14.21
CA LEU A 295 -7.21 7.80 -15.32
C LEU A 295 -6.07 6.81 -15.08
N ASP A 296 -4.96 7.30 -14.54
CA ASP A 296 -3.82 6.46 -14.19
C ASP A 296 -4.16 5.56 -13.00
N GLN A 297 -4.91 6.05 -12.00
CA GLN A 297 -5.39 5.24 -10.88
C GLN A 297 -6.31 4.11 -11.35
N TYR A 298 -7.28 4.40 -12.21
CA TYR A 298 -8.14 3.36 -12.79
C TYR A 298 -7.31 2.29 -13.52
N THR A 299 -6.39 2.73 -14.35
CA THR A 299 -5.49 1.84 -15.11
C THR A 299 -4.62 1.01 -14.19
N SER A 300 -4.08 1.60 -13.12
CA SER A 300 -3.29 0.93 -12.09
C SER A 300 -4.11 -0.13 -11.36
N MET A 301 -5.35 0.17 -10.96
CA MET A 301 -6.26 -0.79 -10.34
C MET A 301 -6.56 -1.98 -11.27
N VAL A 302 -6.66 -1.75 -12.57
CA VAL A 302 -6.81 -2.85 -13.54
C VAL A 302 -5.53 -3.71 -13.62
N VAL A 303 -4.34 -3.12 -13.58
CA VAL A 303 -3.07 -3.86 -13.49
C VAL A 303 -3.01 -4.69 -12.21
N GLU A 304 -3.33 -4.09 -11.06
CA GLU A 304 -3.40 -4.78 -9.77
C GLU A 304 -4.37 -5.97 -9.80
N LYS A 305 -5.57 -5.76 -10.36
CA LYS A 305 -6.60 -6.78 -10.55
C LYS A 305 -6.11 -7.97 -11.40
N MET A 306 -5.49 -7.67 -12.56
CA MET A 306 -4.98 -8.71 -13.46
C MET A 306 -3.80 -9.45 -12.84
N PHE A 307 -2.93 -8.74 -12.12
CA PHE A 307 -1.75 -9.32 -11.48
C PHE A 307 -2.13 -10.19 -10.28
N ALA A 308 -3.04 -9.75 -9.43
CA ALA A 308 -3.54 -10.51 -8.28
C ALA A 308 -4.31 -11.76 -8.72
N GLY A 309 -5.17 -11.63 -9.74
CA GLY A 309 -6.13 -12.67 -10.10
C GLY A 309 -7.26 -12.82 -9.08
N MET A 310 -8.03 -13.89 -9.21
CA MET A 310 -9.13 -14.17 -8.29
C MET A 310 -8.62 -14.85 -7.02
N SER A 311 -9.29 -14.57 -5.91
CA SER A 311 -8.99 -15.22 -4.63
C SER A 311 -9.28 -16.71 -4.67
N THR A 312 -8.42 -17.52 -4.07
CA THR A 312 -8.64 -18.98 -3.94
C THR A 312 -9.64 -19.31 -2.83
N VAL A 313 -9.90 -18.35 -1.92
CA VAL A 313 -10.86 -18.51 -0.81
C VAL A 313 -12.26 -18.09 -1.23
N GLU A 314 -12.36 -16.96 -1.94
CA GLU A 314 -13.62 -16.37 -2.40
C GLU A 314 -13.55 -16.05 -3.89
N GLY A 315 -13.65 -17.09 -4.72
CA GLY A 315 -13.37 -17.04 -6.15
C GLY A 315 -14.17 -16.03 -6.98
N ALA A 316 -15.15 -15.35 -6.41
CA ALA A 316 -15.86 -14.25 -7.05
C ALA A 316 -15.13 -12.90 -6.90
N PHE A 317 -14.21 -12.78 -5.94
CA PHE A 317 -13.49 -11.54 -5.64
C PHE A 317 -12.02 -11.63 -6.07
N VAL A 318 -11.48 -10.47 -6.43
CA VAL A 318 -10.05 -10.32 -6.73
C VAL A 318 -9.22 -10.51 -5.45
N ASN A 319 -8.07 -11.16 -5.55
CA ASN A 319 -7.15 -11.36 -4.42
C ASN A 319 -6.34 -10.09 -4.11
N PHE A 320 -7.07 -9.01 -3.88
CA PHE A 320 -6.54 -7.70 -3.55
C PHE A 320 -6.78 -7.38 -2.07
N HIS A 321 -5.78 -6.85 -1.42
CA HIS A 321 -5.81 -6.48 -0.01
C HIS A 321 -5.48 -4.99 0.15
N PRO A 322 -6.44 -4.14 0.55
CA PRO A 322 -6.14 -2.74 0.84
C PRO A 322 -5.07 -2.59 1.92
N SER A 323 -4.17 -1.65 1.74
CA SER A 323 -3.19 -1.24 2.77
C SER A 323 -3.90 -0.63 3.97
N SER A 324 -4.98 0.13 3.70
CA SER A 324 -5.91 0.61 4.70
C SER A 324 -7.29 0.04 4.37
N GLN A 325 -7.62 -1.06 5.05
CA GLN A 325 -8.83 -1.83 4.81
C GLN A 325 -10.06 -1.15 5.39
N LEU A 326 -11.08 -0.90 4.57
CA LEU A 326 -12.42 -0.52 5.07
C LEU A 326 -12.85 -1.49 6.17
N THR A 327 -13.24 -0.95 7.31
CA THR A 327 -13.59 -1.71 8.52
C THR A 327 -14.98 -1.33 9.00
N SER A 328 -15.80 -2.33 9.33
CA SER A 328 -17.13 -2.11 9.91
C SER A 328 -17.02 -1.32 11.21
N HIS A 329 -17.83 -0.28 11.35
CA HIS A 329 -17.80 0.56 12.54
C HIS A 329 -19.18 1.17 12.82
N LEU A 330 -19.50 1.36 14.12
CA LEU A 330 -20.79 1.93 14.57
C LEU A 330 -21.05 3.34 14.04
N MET A 331 -20.00 4.12 13.77
CA MET A 331 -20.14 5.47 13.18
C MET A 331 -20.52 5.49 11.70
N ALA A 332 -20.38 4.36 10.99
CA ALA A 332 -20.70 4.24 9.57
C ALA A 332 -21.30 2.85 9.24
N PRO A 333 -22.41 2.45 9.86
CA PRO A 333 -22.92 1.07 9.80
C PRO A 333 -23.27 0.62 8.38
N ALA A 334 -23.69 1.54 7.50
CA ALA A 334 -24.01 1.25 6.10
C ALA A 334 -22.79 1.11 5.19
N LEU A 335 -21.60 1.45 5.69
CA LEU A 335 -20.34 1.41 4.94
C LEU A 335 -19.42 0.26 5.41
N ALA A 336 -20.02 -0.85 5.79
CA ALA A 336 -19.28 -2.08 6.07
C ALA A 336 -18.83 -2.73 4.74
N PRO A 337 -17.61 -3.31 4.68
CA PRO A 337 -17.20 -4.07 3.51
C PRO A 337 -18.10 -5.26 3.27
N THR A 338 -18.39 -5.57 2.01
CA THR A 338 -19.14 -6.77 1.61
C THR A 338 -18.42 -8.03 2.01
N ILE A 339 -17.08 -7.98 1.87
CA ILE A 339 -16.19 -9.08 2.22
C ILE A 339 -14.87 -8.52 2.76
N VAL A 340 -14.29 -9.26 3.68
CA VAL A 340 -12.91 -9.10 4.11
C VAL A 340 -12.20 -10.43 3.87
N LEU A 341 -11.29 -10.46 2.89
CA LEU A 341 -10.47 -11.65 2.65
C LEU A 341 -9.54 -11.88 3.85
N PRO A 342 -9.22 -13.14 4.16
CA PRO A 342 -8.22 -13.46 5.18
C PRO A 342 -6.91 -12.72 4.89
N ALA A 343 -6.34 -12.08 5.92
CA ALA A 343 -5.10 -11.35 5.77
C ALA A 343 -3.98 -12.25 5.26
N PRO A 344 -3.14 -11.78 4.29
CA PRO A 344 -2.05 -12.56 3.77
C PRO A 344 -1.06 -13.00 4.86
N ASN A 345 -0.98 -14.31 5.09
CA ASN A 345 -0.02 -14.93 5.99
C ASN A 345 0.47 -16.24 5.36
N PHE A 346 1.81 -16.42 5.28
CA PHE A 346 2.41 -17.60 4.69
C PHE A 346 3.83 -17.80 5.22
N GLY A 347 4.24 -19.05 5.45
CA GLY A 347 5.56 -19.40 5.96
C GLY A 347 5.82 -18.88 7.38
N ASP A 348 7.05 -19.08 7.85
CA ASP A 348 7.49 -18.62 9.17
C ASP A 348 8.44 -17.44 9.01
N VAL A 349 8.07 -16.29 9.56
CA VAL A 349 8.97 -15.14 9.68
C VAL A 349 10.09 -15.52 10.68
N ARG A 350 11.34 -15.27 10.29
CA ARG A 350 12.52 -15.64 11.11
C ARG A 350 13.53 -14.49 11.15
N PRO A 351 14.25 -14.31 12.25
CA PRO A 351 15.39 -13.39 12.33
C PRO A 351 16.41 -13.69 11.22
N ALA A 352 17.14 -12.66 10.80
CA ALA A 352 18.28 -12.85 9.89
C ALA A 352 19.29 -13.82 10.52
N ALA A 353 19.82 -14.74 9.71
CA ALA A 353 20.91 -15.59 10.20
C ALA A 353 22.07 -14.67 10.66
N ARG A 354 22.46 -14.79 11.94
CA ARG A 354 23.60 -14.03 12.46
C ARG A 354 24.82 -14.43 11.62
N ARG A 355 25.31 -13.50 10.79
CA ARG A 355 26.65 -13.68 10.22
C ARG A 355 27.61 -13.75 11.39
N ALA A 356 28.37 -14.84 11.51
CA ALA A 356 29.49 -14.89 12.43
C ALA A 356 30.40 -13.70 12.12
N ALA A 357 30.67 -12.89 13.16
CA ALA A 357 31.52 -11.72 13.06
C ALA A 357 32.97 -12.11 12.80
#